data_50fa8797c579feee3d3aa54bb5e62513
#
_entry.id   50fa8797c579feee3d3aa54bb5e62513
#
_cell.length_a   1.000
_cell.length_b   1.000
_cell.length_c   1.000
_cell.angle_alpha   90.00
_cell.angle_beta   90.00
_cell.angle_gamma   90.00
#
_symmetry.space_group_name_H-M   'P 1'
#
loop_
_entity.id
_entity.type
_entity.pdbx_description
1 polymer ?
#
loop_
_entity_poly.entity_id
_entity_poly.type
_entity_poly.pdbx_seq_one_letter_code
_entity_poly.pdbx_strand_id
1 'polypeptide(L)'
;MEIKADVHSISKLKDYFFLVPDYQREYVWKPDDQVEQFILDIDNEFEEGSSNQKSYFIGSIIIVENNGQFDVIDGQQRLTTIILSLCAFRDLLKNQELDKKQKKYLQTIEELLSDFDISTDETKLRLELQYSESKDYLNKLIENVPYEDEVTPSIKKMIEAHAKLKLHFETYLKEGLNNLTDFARYFLTKIELVIIQSENLSSALKIFETINQRGAGLNAMDLIKNLLFSEAQESEFQSIKETWKGITSNLQACKEDGSPLRFLRYFLMARYYNGIMREDDIYR
;
A
#
# COMPACT_ATOMS: atom_id res chain seq x y z
N MET A 1 25.18 1.44 -7.71
CA MET A 1 23.91 1.38 -6.99
C MET A 1 23.69 2.74 -6.36
N GLU A 2 22.83 3.53 -6.96
CA GLU A 2 22.42 4.83 -6.40
C GLU A 2 21.13 4.60 -5.60
N ILE A 3 21.11 5.01 -4.34
CA ILE A 3 19.95 4.93 -3.44
C ILE A 3 19.68 6.34 -2.97
N LYS A 4 18.46 6.81 -3.16
CA LYS A 4 17.97 8.05 -2.55
C LYS A 4 16.96 7.69 -1.47
N ALA A 5 17.10 8.27 -0.30
CA ALA A 5 16.22 8.00 0.84
C ALA A 5 15.86 9.34 1.49
N ASP A 6 14.61 9.74 1.33
CA ASP A 6 14.12 11.03 1.81
C ASP A 6 12.91 10.84 2.72
N VAL A 7 12.86 11.64 3.80
CA VAL A 7 11.71 11.69 4.70
C VAL A 7 10.65 12.59 4.11
N HIS A 8 9.44 12.08 3.96
CA HIS A 8 8.30 12.82 3.44
C HIS A 8 7.12 12.76 4.39
N SER A 9 6.46 13.89 4.60
CA SER A 9 5.09 13.89 5.14
C SER A 9 4.10 13.41 4.08
N ILE A 10 2.92 12.93 4.49
CA ILE A 10 1.88 12.48 3.55
C ILE A 10 1.56 13.53 2.50
N SER A 11 1.55 14.82 2.86
CA SER A 11 1.28 15.91 1.91
C SER A 11 2.28 16.00 0.74
N LYS A 12 3.47 15.40 0.85
CA LYS A 12 4.49 15.34 -0.20
C LYS A 12 4.29 14.19 -1.18
N LEU A 13 3.40 13.23 -0.88
CA LEU A 13 3.11 12.13 -1.78
C LEU A 13 2.46 12.58 -3.09
N LYS A 14 1.91 13.79 -3.14
CA LYS A 14 1.39 14.38 -4.37
C LYS A 14 2.45 14.59 -5.47
N ASP A 15 3.73 14.55 -5.13
CA ASP A 15 4.82 14.68 -6.10
C ASP A 15 5.10 13.36 -6.84
N TYR A 16 4.39 12.28 -6.49
CA TYR A 16 4.58 10.93 -7.03
C TYR A 16 3.31 10.38 -7.67
N PHE A 17 3.51 9.53 -8.69
CA PHE A 17 2.49 8.65 -9.23
C PHE A 17 2.94 7.21 -8.98
N PHE A 18 2.29 6.55 -8.05
CA PHE A 18 2.64 5.20 -7.63
C PHE A 18 1.88 4.15 -8.42
N LEU A 19 2.57 3.07 -8.74
CA LEU A 19 2.02 1.90 -9.37
C LEU A 19 2.35 0.67 -8.53
N VAL A 20 1.35 -0.08 -8.09
CA VAL A 20 1.57 -1.41 -7.50
C VAL A 20 1.51 -2.42 -8.63
N PRO A 21 2.65 -3.03 -9.01
CA PRO A 21 2.70 -3.96 -10.12
C PRO A 21 1.83 -5.22 -9.89
N ASP A 22 1.42 -5.86 -10.97
CA ASP A 22 0.55 -7.04 -10.98
C ASP A 22 1.14 -8.30 -10.32
N TYR A 23 2.47 -8.35 -10.16
CA TYR A 23 3.16 -9.43 -9.45
C TYR A 23 3.22 -9.21 -7.93
N GLN A 24 2.85 -8.03 -7.44
CA GLN A 24 2.75 -7.79 -6.01
C GLN A 24 1.50 -8.48 -5.43
N ARG A 25 1.53 -8.76 -4.11
CA ARG A 25 0.37 -9.34 -3.43
C ARG A 25 -0.78 -8.34 -3.37
N GLU A 26 -1.98 -8.86 -3.34
CA GLU A 26 -3.20 -8.08 -3.12
C GLU A 26 -3.23 -7.35 -1.77
N TYR A 27 -4.21 -6.45 -1.59
CA TYR A 27 -4.46 -5.84 -0.29
C TYR A 27 -4.96 -6.88 0.71
N VAL A 28 -4.22 -7.04 1.82
CA VAL A 28 -4.47 -8.11 2.82
C VAL A 28 -4.65 -7.60 4.24
N TRP A 29 -4.45 -6.33 4.52
CA TRP A 29 -4.63 -5.77 5.86
C TRP A 29 -6.06 -5.97 6.33
N LYS A 30 -6.20 -6.42 7.59
CA LYS A 30 -7.48 -6.66 8.24
C LYS A 30 -7.92 -5.43 9.01
N PRO A 31 -9.23 -5.08 9.00
CA PRO A 31 -9.74 -3.89 9.69
C PRO A 31 -9.49 -3.94 11.20
N ASP A 32 -9.66 -5.10 11.85
CA ASP A 32 -9.53 -5.26 13.30
C ASP A 32 -8.12 -5.74 13.74
N ASP A 33 -7.11 -5.52 12.91
CA ASP A 33 -5.71 -5.87 13.20
C ASP A 33 -4.81 -4.75 12.65
N GLN A 34 -4.26 -4.86 11.45
CA GLN A 34 -3.28 -3.91 10.93
C GLN A 34 -3.87 -2.50 10.71
N VAL A 35 -5.14 -2.39 10.25
CA VAL A 35 -5.79 -1.08 10.07
C VAL A 35 -6.08 -0.43 11.40
N GLU A 36 -6.57 -1.19 12.38
CA GLU A 36 -6.80 -0.68 13.74
C GLU A 36 -5.50 -0.24 14.39
N GLN A 37 -4.42 -1.04 14.27
CA GLN A 37 -3.11 -0.67 14.78
C GLN A 37 -2.59 0.62 14.13
N PHE A 38 -2.73 0.74 12.79
CA PHE A 38 -2.36 1.96 12.05
C PHE A 38 -3.11 3.20 12.58
N ILE A 39 -4.40 3.08 12.87
CA ILE A 39 -5.20 4.16 13.44
C ILE A 39 -4.70 4.50 14.86
N LEU A 40 -4.57 3.50 15.73
CA LEU A 40 -4.18 3.69 17.14
C LEU A 40 -2.78 4.30 17.27
N ASP A 41 -1.85 3.88 16.43
CA ASP A 41 -0.50 4.43 16.43
C ASP A 41 -0.50 5.94 16.11
N ILE A 42 -1.34 6.36 15.15
CA ILE A 42 -1.47 7.78 14.77
C ILE A 42 -2.20 8.57 15.85
N ASP A 43 -3.27 8.01 16.42
CA ASP A 43 -4.06 8.65 17.48
C ASP A 43 -3.24 8.90 18.74
N ASN A 44 -2.44 7.92 19.15
CA ASN A 44 -1.61 8.01 20.35
C ASN A 44 -0.58 9.15 20.27
N GLU A 45 -0.19 9.55 19.07
CA GLU A 45 0.77 10.64 18.85
C GLU A 45 0.10 11.98 18.56
N PHE A 46 -1.22 11.99 18.32
CA PHE A 46 -1.98 13.22 18.09
C PHE A 46 -2.35 13.87 19.42
N GLU A 47 -1.89 15.10 19.62
CA GLU A 47 -2.23 15.95 20.77
C GLU A 47 -3.28 16.99 20.36
N GLU A 48 -4.54 16.76 20.72
CA GLU A 48 -5.63 17.70 20.40
C GLU A 48 -5.35 19.11 20.95
N GLY A 49 -5.57 20.13 20.09
CA GLY A 49 -5.34 21.55 20.47
C GLY A 49 -3.87 21.96 20.60
N SER A 50 -2.91 21.06 20.45
CA SER A 50 -1.49 21.40 20.50
C SER A 50 -1.05 22.14 19.25
N SER A 51 -0.35 23.26 19.44
CA SER A 51 0.32 23.98 18.35
C SER A 51 1.67 23.35 17.96
N ASN A 52 2.20 22.46 18.81
CA ASN A 52 3.52 21.83 18.63
C ASN A 52 3.41 20.31 18.50
N GLN A 53 2.66 19.85 17.49
CA GLN A 53 2.52 18.45 17.15
C GLN A 53 3.88 17.82 16.78
N LYS A 54 4.19 16.67 17.37
CA LYS A 54 5.36 15.88 16.97
C LYS A 54 5.09 15.12 15.68
N SER A 55 6.14 14.85 14.92
CA SER A 55 6.05 13.96 13.77
C SER A 55 6.03 12.50 14.23
N TYR A 56 5.24 11.68 13.55
CA TYR A 56 5.19 10.24 13.75
C TYR A 56 5.62 9.50 12.48
N PHE A 57 6.58 8.60 12.63
CA PHE A 57 7.14 7.84 11.52
C PHE A 57 6.39 6.50 11.34
N ILE A 58 5.78 6.32 10.17
CA ILE A 58 4.97 5.13 9.86
C ILE A 58 5.71 4.06 9.04
N GLY A 59 7.02 4.24 8.79
CA GLY A 59 7.85 3.27 8.07
C GLY A 59 8.31 3.74 6.70
N SER A 60 8.79 2.81 5.87
CA SER A 60 9.35 3.11 4.55
C SER A 60 8.50 2.58 3.40
N ILE A 61 8.68 3.17 2.23
CA ILE A 61 8.19 2.69 0.93
C ILE A 61 9.41 2.59 0.01
N ILE A 62 9.59 1.45 -0.66
CA ILE A 62 10.66 1.24 -1.63
C ILE A 62 10.06 1.33 -3.03
N ILE A 63 10.64 2.20 -3.87
CA ILE A 63 10.15 2.47 -5.22
C ILE A 63 11.25 2.39 -6.26
N VAL A 64 10.86 2.11 -7.49
CA VAL A 64 11.69 2.17 -8.69
C VAL A 64 11.00 3.02 -9.74
N GLU A 65 11.70 3.97 -10.33
CA GLU A 65 11.14 4.80 -11.41
C GLU A 65 10.93 3.96 -12.67
N ASN A 66 9.75 4.10 -13.26
CA ASN A 66 9.35 3.39 -14.46
C ASN A 66 8.46 4.30 -15.34
N ASN A 67 9.01 4.85 -16.42
CA ASN A 67 8.29 5.67 -17.40
C ASN A 67 7.48 6.84 -16.80
N GLY A 68 8.07 7.57 -15.84
CA GLY A 68 7.43 8.72 -15.18
C GLY A 68 6.39 8.35 -14.12
N GLN A 69 6.30 7.08 -13.75
CA GLN A 69 5.61 6.55 -12.57
C GLN A 69 6.62 5.83 -11.67
N PHE A 70 6.18 5.42 -10.49
CA PHE A 70 7.03 4.73 -9.52
C PHE A 70 6.42 3.39 -9.15
N ASP A 71 7.07 2.31 -9.57
CA ASP A 71 6.71 0.95 -9.17
C ASP A 71 6.98 0.77 -7.67
N VAL A 72 5.95 0.40 -6.92
CA VAL A 72 6.04 0.14 -5.48
C VAL A 72 6.53 -1.28 -5.25
N ILE A 73 7.74 -1.41 -4.71
CA ILE A 73 8.38 -2.70 -4.43
C ILE A 73 8.06 -3.17 -2.99
N ASP A 74 8.00 -2.22 -2.06
CA ASP A 74 7.57 -2.47 -0.68
C ASP A 74 6.75 -1.30 -0.13
N GLY A 75 5.92 -1.57 0.89
CA GLY A 75 5.07 -0.57 1.54
C GLY A 75 3.69 -0.40 0.89
N GLN A 76 3.31 -1.23 -0.09
CA GLN A 76 2.04 -1.15 -0.82
C GLN A 76 0.79 -1.18 0.08
N GLN A 77 0.77 -2.01 1.14
CA GLN A 77 -0.36 -2.11 2.07
C GLN A 77 -0.55 -0.78 2.80
N ARG A 78 0.55 -0.20 3.28
CA ARG A 78 0.55 1.09 3.97
C ARG A 78 0.11 2.20 3.04
N LEU A 79 0.65 2.26 1.82
CA LEU A 79 0.29 3.27 0.83
C LEU A 79 -1.18 3.18 0.45
N THR A 80 -1.71 1.97 0.21
CA THR A 80 -3.14 1.75 -0.04
C THR A 80 -3.99 2.25 1.14
N THR A 81 -3.59 1.95 2.39
CA THR A 81 -4.32 2.40 3.58
C THR A 81 -4.29 3.93 3.74
N ILE A 82 -3.18 4.59 3.37
CA ILE A 82 -3.10 6.06 3.32
C ILE A 82 -4.13 6.60 2.30
N ILE A 83 -4.21 6.04 1.10
CA ILE A 83 -5.20 6.46 0.09
C ILE A 83 -6.63 6.24 0.57
N LEU A 84 -6.93 5.09 1.21
CA LEU A 84 -8.23 4.83 1.83
C LEU A 84 -8.57 5.86 2.92
N SER A 85 -7.57 6.26 3.73
CA SER A 85 -7.73 7.32 4.74
C SER A 85 -8.05 8.68 4.11
N LEU A 86 -7.35 9.03 3.03
CA LEU A 86 -7.61 10.27 2.29
C LEU A 86 -9.02 10.29 1.67
N CYS A 87 -9.49 9.15 1.13
CA CYS A 87 -10.86 9.00 0.65
C CYS A 87 -11.87 9.20 1.80
N ALA A 88 -11.61 8.61 2.98
CA ALA A 88 -12.47 8.77 4.15
C ALA A 88 -12.55 10.24 4.63
N PHE A 89 -11.42 10.95 4.72
CA PHE A 89 -11.41 12.39 5.03
C PHE A 89 -12.17 13.22 3.99
N ARG A 90 -11.93 12.98 2.70
CA ARG A 90 -12.64 13.65 1.61
C ARG A 90 -14.15 13.48 1.74
N ASP A 91 -14.60 12.25 1.96
CA ASP A 91 -16.04 11.92 2.02
C ASP A 91 -16.72 12.57 3.23
N LEU A 92 -16.03 12.67 4.36
CA LEU A 92 -16.55 13.35 5.54
C LEU A 92 -16.60 14.87 5.33
N LEU A 93 -15.54 15.46 4.77
CA LEU A 93 -15.46 16.91 4.55
C LEU A 93 -16.44 17.39 3.47
N LYS A 94 -16.61 16.64 2.37
CA LYS A 94 -17.56 17.01 1.29
C LYS A 94 -19.00 17.15 1.76
N ASN A 95 -19.36 16.49 2.84
CA ASN A 95 -20.71 16.52 3.40
C ASN A 95 -20.93 17.66 4.43
N GLN A 96 -19.94 18.57 4.58
CA GLN A 96 -19.98 19.67 5.54
C GLN A 96 -20.00 21.05 4.86
N GLU A 97 -20.51 22.05 5.56
CA GLU A 97 -20.33 23.46 5.17
C GLU A 97 -18.93 23.93 5.56
N LEU A 98 -18.03 23.98 4.57
CA LEU A 98 -16.63 24.28 4.77
C LEU A 98 -16.33 25.77 4.64
N ASP A 99 -15.56 26.32 5.56
CA ASP A 99 -14.96 27.64 5.44
C ASP A 99 -13.80 27.67 4.39
N LYS A 100 -13.21 28.84 4.15
CA LYS A 100 -12.14 29.03 3.17
C LYS A 100 -10.89 28.21 3.49
N LYS A 101 -10.55 28.01 4.78
CA LYS A 101 -9.38 27.26 5.23
C LYS A 101 -9.64 25.74 5.08
N GLN A 102 -10.80 25.30 5.49
CA GLN A 102 -11.22 23.90 5.39
C GLN A 102 -11.32 23.41 3.93
N LYS A 103 -11.80 24.27 3.02
CA LYS A 103 -11.79 24.02 1.57
C LYS A 103 -10.38 23.77 1.01
N LYS A 104 -9.36 24.46 1.55
CA LYS A 104 -7.97 24.21 1.13
C LYS A 104 -7.47 22.82 1.60
N TYR A 105 -7.87 22.35 2.79
CA TYR A 105 -7.54 20.99 3.21
C TYR A 105 -8.20 19.94 2.31
N LEU A 106 -9.48 20.12 1.99
CA LEU A 106 -10.17 19.24 1.06
C LEU A 106 -9.47 19.22 -0.31
N GLN A 107 -9.13 20.40 -0.85
CA GLN A 107 -8.37 20.49 -2.11
C GLN A 107 -7.03 19.76 -2.03
N THR A 108 -6.27 19.92 -0.94
CA THR A 108 -4.98 19.19 -0.75
C THR A 108 -5.20 17.68 -0.72
N ILE A 109 -6.27 17.19 -0.07
CA ILE A 109 -6.62 15.78 -0.04
C ILE A 109 -6.95 15.29 -1.46
N GLU A 110 -7.71 16.05 -2.24
CA GLU A 110 -8.05 15.70 -3.63
C GLU A 110 -6.81 15.66 -4.53
N GLU A 111 -5.86 16.59 -4.39
CA GLU A 111 -4.56 16.60 -5.09
C GLU A 111 -3.68 15.39 -4.73
N LEU A 112 -3.84 14.82 -3.52
CA LEU A 112 -3.17 13.59 -3.07
C LEU A 112 -3.84 12.31 -3.58
N LEU A 113 -5.07 12.38 -4.05
CA LEU A 113 -5.81 11.26 -4.65
C LEU A 113 -5.59 11.19 -6.16
N SER A 114 -5.63 12.32 -6.83
CA SER A 114 -5.51 12.40 -8.29
C SER A 114 -4.97 13.75 -8.74
N ASP A 115 -4.50 13.79 -9.98
CA ASP A 115 -4.10 15.00 -10.68
C ASP A 115 -4.78 15.07 -12.02
N PHE A 116 -5.18 16.25 -12.44
CA PHE A 116 -5.80 16.48 -13.75
C PHE A 116 -4.78 17.08 -14.70
N ASP A 117 -4.42 16.33 -15.73
CA ASP A 117 -3.53 16.81 -16.77
C ASP A 117 -4.33 17.57 -17.84
N ILE A 118 -4.22 18.91 -17.80
CA ILE A 118 -4.89 19.82 -18.73
C ILE A 118 -4.45 19.56 -20.18
N SER A 119 -3.25 19.01 -20.40
CA SER A 119 -2.71 18.80 -21.75
C SER A 119 -3.34 17.58 -22.45
N THR A 120 -3.71 16.56 -21.68
CA THR A 120 -4.32 15.32 -22.20
C THR A 120 -5.82 15.24 -21.90
N ASP A 121 -6.35 16.15 -21.08
CA ASP A 121 -7.74 16.14 -20.56
C ASP A 121 -8.05 14.84 -19.78
N GLU A 122 -7.04 14.27 -19.12
CA GLU A 122 -7.13 13.01 -18.38
C GLU A 122 -6.87 13.21 -16.89
N THR A 123 -7.57 12.43 -16.07
CA THR A 123 -7.28 12.33 -14.63
C THR A 123 -6.31 11.17 -14.39
N LYS A 124 -5.17 11.48 -13.76
CA LYS A 124 -4.17 10.49 -13.36
C LYS A 124 -4.24 10.26 -11.86
N LEU A 125 -4.42 9.02 -11.45
CA LEU A 125 -4.48 8.65 -10.03
C LEU A 125 -3.10 8.63 -9.40
N ARG A 126 -3.01 9.00 -8.13
CA ARG A 126 -1.73 8.97 -7.39
C ARG A 126 -1.32 7.55 -6.99
N LEU A 127 -2.26 6.61 -6.94
CA LEU A 127 -2.00 5.19 -6.73
C LEU A 127 -2.84 4.35 -7.66
N GLU A 128 -2.19 3.49 -8.43
CA GLU A 128 -2.82 2.48 -9.27
C GLU A 128 -2.44 1.08 -8.79
N LEU A 129 -3.41 0.15 -8.76
CA LEU A 129 -3.23 -1.25 -8.41
C LEU A 129 -3.40 -2.11 -9.65
N GLN A 130 -2.33 -2.77 -10.12
CA GLN A 130 -2.38 -3.58 -11.36
C GLN A 130 -2.77 -5.04 -11.13
N TYR A 131 -2.81 -5.53 -9.88
CA TYR A 131 -3.21 -6.91 -9.63
C TYR A 131 -4.71 -7.13 -9.89
N SER A 132 -5.05 -8.27 -10.50
CA SER A 132 -6.40 -8.55 -11.01
C SER A 132 -7.49 -8.56 -9.95
N GLU A 133 -7.14 -8.87 -8.69
CA GLU A 133 -8.04 -8.93 -7.55
C GLU A 133 -8.52 -7.57 -7.07
N SER A 134 -7.82 -6.47 -7.44
CA SER A 134 -8.27 -5.11 -7.14
C SER A 134 -9.35 -4.64 -8.11
N LYS A 135 -9.36 -5.19 -9.33
CA LYS A 135 -10.15 -4.64 -10.45
C LYS A 135 -9.98 -3.10 -10.48
N ASP A 136 -11.02 -2.34 -10.66
CA ASP A 136 -11.02 -0.86 -10.56
C ASP A 136 -11.62 -0.33 -9.28
N TYR A 137 -11.72 -1.13 -8.21
CA TYR A 137 -12.36 -0.68 -6.97
C TYR A 137 -11.73 0.59 -6.40
N LEU A 138 -10.38 0.61 -6.27
CA LEU A 138 -9.69 1.77 -5.72
C LEU A 138 -9.85 3.00 -6.61
N ASN A 139 -9.82 2.83 -7.93
CA ASN A 139 -10.02 3.91 -8.90
C ASN A 139 -11.41 4.53 -8.74
N LYS A 140 -12.46 3.68 -8.72
CA LYS A 140 -13.85 4.13 -8.52
C LYS A 140 -14.04 4.82 -7.16
N LEU A 141 -13.40 4.31 -6.10
CA LEU A 141 -13.43 4.94 -4.79
C LEU A 141 -12.79 6.33 -4.80
N ILE A 142 -11.62 6.50 -5.44
CA ILE A 142 -10.94 7.79 -5.58
C ILE A 142 -11.80 8.76 -6.38
N GLU A 143 -12.40 8.32 -7.47
CA GLU A 143 -13.27 9.12 -8.34
C GLU A 143 -14.66 9.38 -7.74
N ASN A 144 -14.95 8.76 -6.58
CA ASN A 144 -16.24 8.83 -5.91
C ASN A 144 -17.39 8.28 -6.79
N VAL A 145 -17.13 7.21 -7.53
CA VAL A 145 -18.08 6.48 -8.37
C VAL A 145 -18.49 5.19 -7.65
N PRO A 146 -19.79 4.81 -7.65
CA PRO A 146 -20.23 3.55 -7.08
C PRO A 146 -19.54 2.34 -7.71
N TYR A 147 -19.17 1.35 -6.90
CA TYR A 147 -18.63 0.09 -7.35
C TYR A 147 -19.75 -0.96 -7.40
N GLU A 148 -20.05 -1.48 -8.59
CA GLU A 148 -21.16 -2.41 -8.85
C GLU A 148 -20.71 -3.79 -9.32
N ASP A 149 -19.37 -3.98 -9.48
CA ASP A 149 -18.82 -5.23 -9.98
C ASP A 149 -18.62 -6.26 -8.85
N GLU A 150 -18.16 -7.47 -9.22
CA GLU A 150 -17.90 -8.55 -8.26
C GLU A 150 -16.87 -8.15 -7.20
N VAL A 151 -17.20 -8.39 -5.93
CA VAL A 151 -16.34 -8.09 -4.78
C VAL A 151 -15.41 -9.27 -4.51
N THR A 152 -14.13 -9.11 -4.83
CA THR A 152 -13.08 -10.08 -4.49
C THR A 152 -12.72 -10.01 -2.99
N PRO A 153 -12.00 -11.00 -2.43
CA PRO A 153 -11.51 -10.93 -1.05
C PRO A 153 -10.65 -9.69 -0.77
N SER A 154 -9.84 -9.23 -1.73
CA SER A 154 -9.03 -8.03 -1.62
C SER A 154 -9.89 -6.76 -1.58
N ILE A 155 -10.87 -6.66 -2.49
CA ILE A 155 -11.83 -5.55 -2.52
C ILE A 155 -12.62 -5.48 -1.21
N LYS A 156 -13.09 -6.64 -0.71
CA LYS A 156 -13.80 -6.71 0.57
C LYS A 156 -12.97 -6.11 1.70
N LYS A 157 -11.67 -6.44 1.79
CA LYS A 157 -10.77 -5.87 2.80
C LYS A 157 -10.57 -4.36 2.63
N MET A 158 -10.47 -3.86 1.40
CA MET A 158 -10.39 -2.42 1.14
C MET A 158 -11.69 -1.69 1.56
N ILE A 159 -12.86 -2.27 1.27
CA ILE A 159 -14.15 -1.74 1.72
C ILE A 159 -14.22 -1.67 3.25
N GLU A 160 -13.89 -2.77 3.92
CA GLU A 160 -13.92 -2.87 5.38
C GLU A 160 -12.90 -1.92 6.03
N ALA A 161 -11.69 -1.81 5.46
CA ALA A 161 -10.67 -0.87 5.91
C ALA A 161 -11.12 0.59 5.76
N HIS A 162 -11.67 0.96 4.59
CA HIS A 162 -12.20 2.30 4.37
C HIS A 162 -13.35 2.63 5.34
N ALA A 163 -14.27 1.69 5.55
CA ALA A 163 -15.37 1.87 6.51
C ALA A 163 -14.86 2.04 7.95
N LYS A 164 -13.86 1.26 8.37
CA LYS A 164 -13.23 1.38 9.70
C LYS A 164 -12.55 2.74 9.88
N LEU A 165 -11.77 3.19 8.90
CA LEU A 165 -11.11 4.50 8.90
C LEU A 165 -12.13 5.64 8.97
N LYS A 166 -13.19 5.59 8.15
CA LYS A 166 -14.23 6.59 8.11
C LYS A 166 -14.98 6.66 9.44
N LEU A 167 -15.36 5.51 10.01
CA LEU A 167 -16.04 5.45 11.32
C LEU A 167 -15.17 6.06 12.42
N HIS A 168 -13.86 5.82 12.39
CA HIS A 168 -12.93 6.42 13.33
C HIS A 168 -12.87 7.95 13.16
N PHE A 169 -12.70 8.45 11.94
CA PHE A 169 -12.64 9.90 11.68
C PHE A 169 -13.98 10.62 11.97
N GLU A 170 -15.11 9.90 11.91
CA GLU A 170 -16.40 10.42 12.36
C GLU A 170 -16.42 10.73 13.86
N THR A 171 -15.57 10.12 14.68
CA THR A 171 -15.49 10.45 16.11
C THR A 171 -14.99 11.89 16.30
N TYR A 172 -13.97 12.30 15.54
CA TYR A 172 -13.50 13.68 15.53
C TYR A 172 -14.55 14.66 14.99
N LEU A 173 -15.29 14.27 13.95
CA LEU A 173 -16.37 15.10 13.39
C LEU A 173 -17.51 15.31 14.40
N LYS A 174 -17.83 14.30 15.21
CA LYS A 174 -18.85 14.43 16.28
C LYS A 174 -18.47 15.43 17.36
N GLU A 175 -17.18 15.60 17.63
CA GLU A 175 -16.66 16.59 18.54
C GLU A 175 -16.59 18.00 17.91
N GLY A 176 -16.58 18.06 16.58
CA GLY A 176 -16.65 19.28 15.80
C GLY A 176 -15.84 19.23 14.51
N LEU A 177 -16.28 20.00 13.52
CA LEU A 177 -15.59 20.05 12.21
C LEU A 177 -14.13 20.52 12.33
N ASN A 178 -13.83 21.39 13.29
CA ASN A 178 -12.45 21.84 13.54
C ASN A 178 -11.57 20.69 14.03
N ASN A 179 -12.09 19.81 14.89
CA ASN A 179 -11.34 18.66 15.40
C ASN A 179 -10.99 17.69 14.25
N LEU A 180 -11.95 17.38 13.37
CA LEU A 180 -11.70 16.60 12.17
C LEU A 180 -10.64 17.26 11.28
N THR A 181 -10.71 18.57 11.04
CA THR A 181 -9.75 19.27 10.18
C THR A 181 -8.38 19.42 10.82
N ASP A 182 -8.28 19.52 12.14
CA ASP A 182 -7.01 19.54 12.86
C ASP A 182 -6.34 18.16 12.84
N PHE A 183 -7.12 17.08 13.00
CA PHE A 183 -6.60 15.72 12.83
C PHE A 183 -6.17 15.45 11.37
N ALA A 184 -6.97 15.86 10.38
CA ALA A 184 -6.58 15.76 8.98
C ALA A 184 -5.30 16.54 8.67
N ARG A 185 -5.14 17.75 9.23
CA ARG A 185 -3.91 18.53 9.11
C ARG A 185 -2.72 17.81 9.74
N TYR A 186 -2.88 17.22 10.92
CA TYR A 186 -1.86 16.40 11.57
C TYR A 186 -1.46 15.23 10.67
N PHE A 187 -2.44 14.46 10.19
CA PHE A 187 -2.23 13.33 9.29
C PHE A 187 -1.44 13.73 8.04
N LEU A 188 -1.79 14.85 7.42
CA LEU A 188 -1.12 15.33 6.20
C LEU A 188 0.31 15.83 6.43
N THR A 189 0.58 16.46 7.59
CA THR A 189 1.82 17.24 7.76
C THR A 189 2.78 16.66 8.78
N LYS A 190 2.32 15.75 9.66
CA LYS A 190 3.11 15.21 10.77
C LYS A 190 3.29 13.70 10.70
N ILE A 191 2.47 13.02 9.91
CA ILE A 191 2.72 11.61 9.61
C ILE A 191 3.77 11.55 8.51
N GLU A 192 4.89 10.89 8.83
CA GLU A 192 6.07 10.84 7.99
C GLU A 192 6.40 9.41 7.59
N LEU A 193 6.95 9.26 6.40
CA LEU A 193 7.48 8.01 5.88
C LEU A 193 8.80 8.27 5.14
N VAL A 194 9.64 7.25 5.01
CA VAL A 194 10.82 7.32 4.16
C VAL A 194 10.49 6.74 2.79
N ILE A 195 10.69 7.53 1.73
CA ILE A 195 10.70 7.03 0.36
C ILE A 195 12.13 6.65 0.00
N ILE A 196 12.34 5.38 -0.32
CA ILE A 196 13.61 4.82 -0.77
C ILE A 196 13.48 4.55 -2.25
N GLN A 197 14.10 5.40 -3.05
CA GLN A 197 14.16 5.23 -4.50
C GLN A 197 15.42 4.48 -4.89
N SER A 198 15.23 3.39 -5.62
CA SER A 198 16.30 2.56 -6.18
C SER A 198 16.38 2.70 -7.68
N GLU A 199 17.56 2.52 -8.21
CA GLU A 199 17.91 2.63 -9.62
C GLU A 199 17.20 1.58 -10.49
N ASN A 200 16.96 0.37 -9.94
CA ASN A 200 16.32 -0.74 -10.63
C ASN A 200 15.70 -1.74 -9.64
N LEU A 201 14.89 -2.66 -10.17
CA LEU A 201 14.17 -3.67 -9.41
C LEU A 201 15.11 -4.58 -8.59
N SER A 202 16.22 -5.08 -9.18
CA SER A 202 17.16 -5.96 -8.48
C SER A 202 17.77 -5.28 -7.24
N SER A 203 18.16 -4.02 -7.38
CA SER A 203 18.68 -3.22 -6.26
C SER A 203 17.61 -2.95 -5.20
N ALA A 204 16.38 -2.64 -5.62
CA ALA A 204 15.24 -2.42 -4.71
C ALA A 204 14.93 -3.67 -3.87
N LEU A 205 14.96 -4.85 -4.48
CA LEU A 205 14.74 -6.12 -3.78
C LEU A 205 15.82 -6.43 -2.75
N LYS A 206 17.10 -6.13 -3.05
CA LYS A 206 18.20 -6.26 -2.08
C LYS A 206 18.04 -5.32 -0.88
N ILE A 207 17.57 -4.09 -1.13
CA ILE A 207 17.25 -3.14 -0.04
C ILE A 207 16.11 -3.70 0.80
N PHE A 208 15.02 -4.16 0.17
CA PHE A 208 13.87 -4.77 0.84
C PHE A 208 14.29 -5.95 1.72
N GLU A 209 15.10 -6.88 1.22
CA GLU A 209 15.63 -8.01 2.00
C GLU A 209 16.45 -7.52 3.21
N THR A 210 17.34 -6.55 2.99
CA THR A 210 18.21 -6.03 4.05
C THR A 210 17.42 -5.37 5.19
N ILE A 211 16.39 -4.59 4.86
CA ILE A 211 15.53 -3.92 5.84
C ILE A 211 14.69 -4.94 6.60
N ASN A 212 14.15 -5.95 5.92
CA ASN A 212 13.22 -6.91 6.49
C ASN A 212 13.89 -8.09 7.20
N GLN A 213 15.18 -8.41 6.93
CA GLN A 213 15.93 -9.43 7.68
C GLN A 213 15.98 -9.17 9.19
N ARG A 214 15.73 -7.92 9.61
CA ARG A 214 15.72 -7.49 11.02
C ARG A 214 14.31 -7.37 11.61
N GLY A 215 13.25 -7.58 10.81
CA GLY A 215 11.85 -7.47 11.21
C GLY A 215 11.10 -8.80 11.11
N ALA A 216 10.14 -9.04 11.99
CA ALA A 216 9.32 -10.25 11.98
C ALA A 216 8.33 -10.26 10.82
N GLY A 217 8.27 -11.36 10.05
CA GLY A 217 7.06 -11.73 9.31
C GLY A 217 7.02 -11.52 7.80
N LEU A 218 8.16 -11.63 7.08
CA LEU A 218 8.06 -11.82 5.63
C LEU A 218 7.38 -13.15 5.31
N ASN A 219 6.42 -13.09 4.37
CA ASN A 219 5.88 -14.31 3.78
C ASN A 219 6.97 -14.95 2.92
N ALA A 220 7.21 -16.25 3.13
CA ALA A 220 8.17 -17.04 2.38
C ALA A 220 8.05 -16.88 0.87
N MET A 221 6.82 -16.80 0.38
CA MET A 221 6.56 -16.62 -1.05
C MET A 221 7.02 -15.26 -1.57
N ASP A 222 6.91 -14.20 -0.77
CA ASP A 222 7.41 -12.89 -1.16
C ASP A 222 8.94 -12.87 -1.22
N LEU A 223 9.63 -13.56 -0.27
CA LEU A 223 11.08 -13.71 -0.29
C LEU A 223 11.57 -14.45 -1.52
N ILE A 224 10.95 -15.58 -1.86
CA ILE A 224 11.36 -16.39 -3.01
C ILE A 224 11.05 -15.68 -4.32
N LYS A 225 9.88 -15.04 -4.41
CA LYS A 225 9.57 -14.18 -5.55
C LYS A 225 10.67 -13.13 -5.74
N ASN A 226 11.04 -12.43 -4.66
CA ASN A 226 12.07 -11.41 -4.71
C ASN A 226 13.44 -11.99 -5.10
N LEU A 227 13.80 -13.17 -4.58
CA LEU A 227 15.03 -13.86 -4.97
C LEU A 227 15.04 -14.21 -6.46
N LEU A 228 13.94 -14.74 -6.99
CA LEU A 228 13.82 -15.06 -8.41
C LEU A 228 14.00 -13.82 -9.28
N PHE A 229 13.36 -12.70 -8.92
CA PHE A 229 13.52 -11.44 -9.66
C PHE A 229 14.91 -10.82 -9.49
N SER A 230 15.56 -10.96 -8.32
CA SER A 230 16.89 -10.40 -8.08
C SER A 230 18.00 -11.11 -8.87
N GLU A 231 17.82 -12.41 -9.12
CA GLU A 231 18.78 -13.25 -9.86
C GLU A 231 18.50 -13.31 -11.37
N ALA A 232 17.29 -12.93 -11.81
CA ALA A 232 16.88 -12.96 -13.21
C ALA A 232 17.44 -11.79 -14.01
N GLN A 233 17.59 -12.00 -15.32
CA GLN A 233 17.83 -10.92 -16.27
C GLN A 233 16.52 -10.20 -16.59
N GLU A 234 16.58 -8.93 -16.96
CA GLU A 234 15.38 -8.14 -17.30
C GLU A 234 14.51 -8.79 -18.38
N SER A 235 15.13 -9.48 -19.35
CA SER A 235 14.43 -10.22 -20.41
C SER A 235 13.60 -11.41 -19.90
N GLU A 236 13.88 -11.89 -18.69
CA GLU A 236 13.18 -13.03 -18.06
C GLU A 236 12.04 -12.60 -17.16
N PHE A 237 11.98 -11.31 -16.77
CA PHE A 237 11.00 -10.79 -15.80
C PHE A 237 9.57 -11.09 -16.21
N GLN A 238 9.22 -10.92 -17.49
CA GLN A 238 7.86 -11.19 -17.95
C GLN A 238 7.49 -12.67 -17.80
N SER A 239 8.38 -13.57 -18.16
CA SER A 239 8.17 -15.02 -18.02
C SER A 239 8.03 -15.45 -16.55
N ILE A 240 8.85 -14.85 -15.66
CA ILE A 240 8.77 -15.11 -14.21
C ILE A 240 7.44 -14.59 -13.65
N LYS A 241 6.99 -13.39 -14.03
CA LYS A 241 5.70 -12.83 -13.63
C LYS A 241 4.53 -13.75 -14.01
N GLU A 242 4.48 -14.19 -15.28
CA GLU A 242 3.43 -15.06 -15.78
C GLU A 242 3.41 -16.42 -15.06
N THR A 243 4.59 -17.02 -14.89
CA THR A 243 4.74 -18.27 -14.15
C THR A 243 4.31 -18.13 -12.69
N TRP A 244 4.74 -17.05 -12.02
CA TRP A 244 4.38 -16.77 -10.64
C TRP A 244 2.89 -16.55 -10.46
N LYS A 245 2.27 -15.77 -11.34
CA LYS A 245 0.83 -15.55 -11.36
C LYS A 245 0.07 -16.84 -11.58
N GLY A 246 0.54 -17.69 -12.50
CA GLY A 246 -0.04 -19.03 -12.73
C GLY A 246 0.03 -19.91 -11.50
N ILE A 247 1.17 -19.95 -10.79
CA ILE A 247 1.34 -20.71 -9.55
C ILE A 247 0.38 -20.22 -8.48
N THR A 248 0.35 -18.92 -8.22
CA THR A 248 -0.48 -18.33 -7.17
C THR A 248 -1.98 -18.52 -7.44
N SER A 249 -2.44 -18.30 -8.67
CA SER A 249 -3.83 -18.52 -9.07
C SER A 249 -4.26 -19.99 -8.92
N ASN A 250 -3.40 -20.95 -9.34
CA ASN A 250 -3.70 -22.36 -9.20
C ASN A 250 -3.75 -22.79 -7.72
N LEU A 251 -2.87 -22.25 -6.88
CA LEU A 251 -2.88 -22.54 -5.45
C LEU A 251 -4.12 -21.96 -4.76
N GLN A 252 -4.56 -20.77 -5.13
CA GLN A 252 -5.82 -20.19 -4.64
C GLN A 252 -7.03 -21.06 -4.99
N ALA A 253 -7.05 -21.66 -6.19
CA ALA A 253 -8.10 -22.59 -6.62
C ALA A 253 -8.15 -23.88 -5.79
N CYS A 254 -7.05 -24.29 -5.15
CA CYS A 254 -6.97 -25.48 -4.29
C CYS A 254 -7.56 -25.31 -2.87
N LYS A 255 -8.16 -24.16 -2.57
CA LYS A 255 -8.80 -23.84 -1.27
C LYS A 255 -7.84 -24.07 -0.06
N GLU A 256 -8.26 -24.90 0.92
CA GLU A 256 -7.51 -25.16 2.16
C GLU A 256 -6.15 -25.83 1.94
N ASP A 257 -5.98 -26.60 0.86
CA ASP A 257 -4.71 -27.25 0.51
C ASP A 257 -3.74 -26.36 -0.27
N GLY A 258 -4.20 -25.18 -0.70
CA GLY A 258 -3.46 -24.26 -1.55
C GLY A 258 -2.44 -23.38 -0.83
N SER A 259 -1.83 -23.82 0.29
CA SER A 259 -0.77 -23.07 0.96
C SER A 259 0.47 -22.95 0.07
N PRO A 260 0.85 -21.73 -0.36
CA PRO A 260 2.02 -21.52 -1.21
C PRO A 260 3.33 -22.00 -0.58
N LEU A 261 3.48 -21.83 0.74
CA LEU A 261 4.66 -22.29 1.48
C LEU A 261 4.75 -23.82 1.50
N ARG A 262 3.62 -24.47 1.71
CA ARG A 262 3.52 -25.94 1.71
C ARG A 262 3.83 -26.51 0.31
N PHE A 263 3.29 -25.89 -0.75
CA PHE A 263 3.60 -26.24 -2.13
C PHE A 263 5.09 -26.16 -2.40
N LEU A 264 5.70 -25.03 -2.06
CA LEU A 264 7.11 -24.78 -2.31
C LEU A 264 8.00 -25.80 -1.57
N ARG A 265 7.69 -26.07 -0.29
CA ARG A 265 8.40 -27.09 0.49
C ARG A 265 8.36 -28.46 -0.21
N TYR A 266 7.20 -28.91 -0.63
CA TYR A 266 7.09 -30.18 -1.33
C TYR A 266 7.78 -30.18 -2.69
N PHE A 267 7.71 -29.07 -3.42
CA PHE A 267 8.40 -28.92 -4.69
C PHE A 267 9.93 -29.02 -4.52
N LEU A 268 10.50 -28.31 -3.54
CA LEU A 268 11.93 -28.34 -3.25
C LEU A 268 12.38 -29.75 -2.80
N MET A 269 11.61 -30.40 -1.91
CA MET A 269 11.87 -31.79 -1.51
C MET A 269 11.81 -32.78 -2.66
N ALA A 270 10.85 -32.62 -3.55
CA ALA A 270 10.69 -33.54 -4.69
C ALA A 270 11.77 -33.40 -5.77
N ARG A 271 12.38 -32.23 -5.90
CA ARG A 271 13.28 -31.92 -7.03
C ARG A 271 14.72 -31.73 -6.61
N TYR A 272 15.00 -31.20 -5.45
CA TYR A 272 16.32 -30.66 -5.12
C TYR A 272 16.86 -31.11 -3.74
N TYR A 273 16.05 -31.72 -2.91
CA TYR A 273 16.45 -32.02 -1.52
C TYR A 273 16.25 -33.50 -1.18
N ASN A 274 17.33 -34.15 -0.74
CA ASN A 274 17.27 -35.54 -0.24
C ASN A 274 17.05 -35.55 1.27
N GLY A 275 15.79 -35.60 1.71
CA GLY A 275 15.43 -35.66 3.12
C GLY A 275 14.11 -34.97 3.45
N ILE A 276 13.87 -34.69 4.73
CA ILE A 276 12.69 -33.97 5.21
C ILE A 276 13.09 -32.52 5.48
N MET A 277 12.50 -31.57 4.73
CA MET A 277 12.68 -30.14 4.92
C MET A 277 11.57 -29.59 5.83
N ARG A 278 11.94 -28.83 6.86
CA ARG A 278 10.99 -28.07 7.67
C ARG A 278 10.69 -26.72 7.03
N GLU A 279 9.60 -26.06 7.42
CA GLU A 279 9.25 -24.75 6.86
C GLU A 279 10.35 -23.72 7.08
N ASP A 280 11.01 -23.73 8.23
CA ASP A 280 12.14 -22.85 8.56
C ASP A 280 13.42 -23.11 7.75
N ASP A 281 13.53 -24.27 7.10
CA ASP A 281 14.70 -24.65 6.30
C ASP A 281 14.62 -24.12 4.86
N ILE A 282 13.46 -23.61 4.43
CA ILE A 282 13.23 -23.10 3.08
C ILE A 282 14.06 -21.83 2.80
N TYR A 283 14.49 -21.18 3.86
CA TYR A 283 15.22 -19.90 3.82
C TYR A 283 16.74 -20.02 4.05
N ARG A 284 17.24 -21.24 4.24
CA ARG A 284 18.65 -21.55 4.43
C ARG A 284 19.24 -22.20 3.18
#